data_857f9d754ff94314dcf01bf2b9c3fefb
#
_entry.id   857f9d754ff94314dcf01bf2b9c3fefb
#
_cell.length_a   1.000
_cell.length_b   1.000
_cell.length_c   1.000
_cell.angle_alpha   90.00
_cell.angle_beta   90.00
_cell.angle_gamma   90.00
#
_symmetry.space_group_name_H-M   'P 1'
#
loop_
_entity.id
_entity.type
_entity.pdbx_description
1 polymer ?
#
loop_
_entity_poly.entity_id
_entity_poly.type
_entity_poly.pdbx_seq_one_letter_code
_entity_poly.pdbx_strand_id
1 'polypeptide(L)'
;ATVSVNVLGMTAGFTDAACGWTSAGSTNFTQISVDNQKYSWKQSLCLNELNDYWLSTQLDASAYGEKLPFEQQIADQMILETRKYAESILGTQIISQLTTANGAAAGPTGAWTSANSYDKAIATIDALPLAVASRDDLTMLMSYATFRFLQTNIVSLNLYHYSTGQTTGTGLGQSIIIPGTNVKAIPVGGLGTSVKVYCGPAKHMIVVCGLVDDTERIQGWWSRDNQEIRMISEFSMGIGIIASEFVY
;
A
#
# COMPACT_ATOMS: atom_id res chain seq x y z
N ALA A 1 -2.05 -16.37 -11.16
CA ALA A 1 -1.92 -17.50 -10.24
C ALA A 1 -2.55 -17.11 -8.91
N THR A 2 -3.29 -18.03 -8.29
CA THR A 2 -3.94 -17.80 -6.99
C THR A 2 -3.07 -18.40 -5.90
N VAL A 3 -2.77 -17.63 -4.87
CA VAL A 3 -2.05 -18.09 -3.69
C VAL A 3 -3.07 -18.27 -2.56
N SER A 4 -3.07 -19.45 -1.94
CA SER A 4 -3.96 -19.74 -0.83
C SER A 4 -3.23 -19.57 0.50
N VAL A 5 -3.82 -18.79 1.39
CA VAL A 5 -3.31 -18.57 2.75
C VAL A 5 -4.27 -19.20 3.74
N ASN A 6 -3.75 -20.09 4.58
CA ASN A 6 -4.53 -20.75 5.62
C ASN A 6 -4.55 -19.88 6.86
N VAL A 7 -5.75 -19.64 7.38
CA VAL A 7 -5.98 -18.87 8.62
C VAL A 7 -6.57 -19.82 9.67
N LEU A 8 -5.91 -19.88 10.83
CA LEU A 8 -6.37 -20.63 11.97
C LEU A 8 -7.08 -19.72 12.96
N GLY A 9 -8.39 -19.87 13.08
CA GLY A 9 -9.20 -19.27 14.13
C GLY A 9 -9.35 -20.22 15.31
N MET A 10 -9.14 -19.73 16.51
CA MET A 10 -9.24 -20.54 17.72
C MET A 10 -10.01 -19.77 18.81
N THR A 11 -11.08 -20.35 19.28
CA THR A 11 -11.82 -19.82 20.43
C THR A 11 -11.55 -20.73 21.61
N ALA A 12 -10.87 -20.21 22.63
CA ALA A 12 -10.60 -20.96 23.85
C ALA A 12 -11.86 -21.00 24.72
N GLY A 13 -12.26 -22.20 25.10
CA GLY A 13 -13.29 -22.40 26.10
C GLY A 13 -12.61 -22.74 27.44
N PHE A 14 -12.70 -21.83 28.40
CA PHE A 14 -12.25 -22.11 29.77
C PHE A 14 -13.43 -22.62 30.60
N THR A 15 -13.25 -23.75 31.27
CA THR A 15 -14.19 -24.30 32.21
C THR A 15 -13.51 -24.47 33.55
N ASP A 16 -14.28 -24.57 34.64
CA ASP A 16 -13.74 -24.86 35.97
C ASP A 16 -12.93 -26.16 35.94
N ALA A 17 -11.83 -26.17 36.69
CA ALA A 17 -10.97 -27.34 36.79
C ALA A 17 -11.69 -28.51 37.44
N ALA A 18 -12.16 -29.45 36.64
CA ALA A 18 -12.77 -30.70 37.07
C ALA A 18 -11.94 -31.89 36.62
N CYS A 19 -12.03 -33.00 37.33
CA CYS A 19 -11.39 -34.23 36.91
C CYS A 19 -12.09 -34.79 35.65
N GLY A 20 -11.32 -35.09 34.63
CA GLY A 20 -11.79 -35.62 33.35
C GLY A 20 -11.39 -34.75 32.19
N TRP A 21 -11.49 -35.27 30.96
CA TRP A 21 -11.23 -34.57 29.73
C TRP A 21 -12.54 -34.15 29.08
N THR A 22 -12.81 -32.84 29.06
CA THR A 22 -13.93 -32.28 28.31
C THR A 22 -13.36 -31.26 27.34
N SER A 23 -13.57 -31.47 26.06
CA SER A 23 -13.15 -30.50 25.06
C SER A 23 -14.01 -29.24 25.15
N ALA A 24 -13.39 -28.11 25.40
CA ALA A 24 -14.04 -26.80 25.40
C ALA A 24 -13.34 -25.88 24.41
N GLY A 25 -14.12 -25.10 23.67
CA GLY A 25 -13.61 -24.24 22.61
C GLY A 25 -13.81 -24.82 21.19
N SER A 26 -13.55 -24.01 20.22
CA SER A 26 -13.63 -24.37 18.80
C SER A 26 -12.39 -23.96 18.05
N THR A 27 -12.00 -24.80 17.10
CA THR A 27 -10.91 -24.50 16.17
C THR A 27 -11.50 -24.43 14.77
N ASN A 28 -11.33 -23.33 14.10
CA ASN A 28 -11.81 -23.12 12.74
C ASN A 28 -10.65 -22.89 11.79
N PHE A 29 -10.63 -23.61 10.66
CA PHE A 29 -9.66 -23.42 9.62
C PHE A 29 -10.36 -22.74 8.45
N THR A 30 -9.89 -21.55 8.09
CA THR A 30 -10.35 -20.82 6.91
C THR A 30 -9.21 -20.64 5.92
N GLN A 31 -9.54 -20.63 4.64
CA GLN A 31 -8.59 -20.41 3.58
C GLN A 31 -8.98 -19.15 2.82
N ILE A 32 -8.04 -18.23 2.69
CA ILE A 32 -8.19 -17.00 1.91
C ILE A 32 -7.36 -17.16 0.64
N SER A 33 -7.97 -16.92 -0.50
CA SER A 33 -7.29 -16.93 -1.78
C SER A 33 -6.92 -15.51 -2.19
N VAL A 34 -5.67 -15.30 -2.55
CA VAL A 34 -5.16 -14.03 -3.07
C VAL A 34 -4.81 -14.21 -4.54
N ASP A 35 -5.45 -13.43 -5.40
CA ASP A 35 -5.20 -13.49 -6.83
C ASP A 35 -3.96 -12.66 -7.18
N ASN A 36 -2.96 -13.36 -7.69
CA ASN A 36 -1.75 -12.75 -8.24
C ASN A 36 -1.94 -12.49 -9.74
N GLN A 37 -2.04 -11.23 -10.12
CA GLN A 37 -2.22 -10.80 -11.51
C GLN A 37 -0.86 -10.43 -12.12
N LYS A 38 -0.70 -10.75 -13.41
CA LYS A 38 0.47 -10.36 -14.19
C LYS A 38 0.22 -9.03 -14.88
N TYR A 39 1.19 -8.15 -14.79
CA TYR A 39 1.20 -6.84 -15.43
C TYR A 39 2.41 -6.76 -16.36
N SER A 40 2.22 -6.13 -17.50
CA SER A 40 3.31 -5.85 -18.44
C SER A 40 3.22 -4.41 -18.93
N TRP A 41 4.36 -3.74 -18.95
CA TRP A 41 4.52 -2.45 -19.58
C TRP A 41 5.46 -2.59 -20.77
N LYS A 42 5.05 -2.07 -21.92
CA LYS A 42 5.80 -2.14 -23.17
C LYS A 42 5.94 -0.73 -23.72
N GLN A 43 7.17 -0.36 -24.05
CA GLN A 43 7.46 0.92 -24.67
C GLN A 43 8.42 0.73 -25.84
N SER A 44 8.23 1.52 -26.89
CA SER A 44 9.17 1.67 -27.98
C SER A 44 9.65 3.11 -28.07
N LEU A 45 10.92 3.29 -28.37
CA LEU A 45 11.58 4.57 -28.54
C LEU A 45 12.18 4.62 -29.95
N CYS A 46 11.71 5.56 -30.77
CA CYS A 46 12.21 5.77 -32.11
C CYS A 46 13.59 6.42 -32.07
N LEU A 47 14.53 5.91 -32.88
CA LEU A 47 15.91 6.40 -32.88
C LEU A 47 16.00 7.87 -33.29
N ASN A 48 15.15 8.32 -34.24
CA ASN A 48 15.19 9.70 -34.69
C ASN A 48 14.78 10.69 -33.62
N GLU A 49 13.71 10.39 -32.88
CA GLU A 49 13.28 11.20 -31.74
C GLU A 49 14.34 11.24 -30.63
N LEU A 50 14.98 10.11 -30.38
CA LEU A 50 16.07 9.97 -29.45
C LEU A 50 17.27 10.83 -29.78
N ASN A 51 17.68 10.84 -31.04
CA ASN A 51 18.84 11.63 -31.50
C ASN A 51 18.59 13.13 -31.34
N ASP A 52 17.40 13.61 -31.62
CA ASP A 52 17.06 15.02 -31.49
C ASP A 52 17.10 15.50 -30.03
N TYR A 53 16.53 14.73 -29.12
CA TYR A 53 16.54 15.05 -27.68
C TYR A 53 17.91 14.82 -27.05
N TRP A 54 18.61 13.75 -27.42
CA TRP A 54 19.92 13.42 -26.86
C TRP A 54 21.00 14.39 -27.26
N LEU A 55 21.04 14.80 -28.55
CA LEU A 55 21.98 15.82 -29.04
C LEU A 55 21.78 17.16 -28.34
N SER A 56 20.54 17.58 -28.10
CA SER A 56 20.26 18.82 -27.36
C SER A 56 20.77 18.75 -25.91
N THR A 57 20.54 17.62 -25.23
CA THR A 57 21.01 17.42 -23.85
C THR A 57 22.53 17.32 -23.76
N GLN A 58 23.19 16.77 -24.77
CA GLN A 58 24.66 16.70 -24.81
C GLN A 58 25.33 18.06 -25.06
N LEU A 59 24.68 18.95 -25.80
CA LEU A 59 25.17 20.31 -26.00
C LEU A 59 25.12 21.14 -24.72
N ASP A 60 24.10 20.94 -23.89
CA ASP A 60 23.97 21.63 -22.58
C ASP A 60 24.85 21.01 -21.47
N ALA A 61 25.20 19.74 -21.57
CA ALA A 61 26.00 19.04 -20.57
C ALA A 61 27.47 19.47 -20.51
N SER A 62 27.95 20.23 -21.49
CA SER A 62 29.32 20.80 -21.45
C SER A 62 29.53 21.80 -20.32
N ALA A 63 28.46 22.32 -19.70
CA ALA A 63 28.49 23.29 -18.60
C ALA A 63 28.40 22.66 -17.19
N TYR A 64 27.92 21.42 -17.06
CA TYR A 64 27.63 20.78 -15.74
C TYR A 64 28.07 19.32 -15.71
N GLY A 65 29.35 19.07 -15.74
CA GLY A 65 30.04 17.80 -15.53
C GLY A 65 29.28 16.52 -15.25
N GLU A 66 29.34 15.42 -15.41
CA GLU A 66 28.83 14.06 -15.34
C GLU A 66 27.64 13.75 -16.24
N LYS A 67 27.96 13.16 -17.37
CA LYS A 67 27.00 12.59 -18.30
C LYS A 67 26.53 11.25 -17.77
N LEU A 68 25.28 11.19 -17.26
CA LEU A 68 24.63 9.90 -17.04
C LEU A 68 24.41 9.21 -18.39
N PRO A 69 24.80 7.93 -18.53
CA PRO A 69 24.53 7.19 -19.75
C PRO A 69 23.01 7.17 -20.01
N PHE A 70 22.64 7.36 -21.27
CA PHE A 70 21.24 7.40 -21.69
C PHE A 70 20.45 6.16 -21.25
N GLU A 71 21.04 4.98 -21.36
CA GLU A 71 20.44 3.73 -20.94
C GLU A 71 20.11 3.73 -19.43
N GLN A 72 20.96 4.34 -18.61
CA GLN A 72 20.70 4.44 -17.19
C GLN A 72 19.54 5.39 -16.88
N GLN A 73 19.42 6.51 -17.57
CA GLN A 73 18.29 7.43 -17.39
C GLN A 73 16.95 6.78 -17.76
N ILE A 74 16.93 6.01 -18.86
CA ILE A 74 15.74 5.26 -19.24
C ILE A 74 15.42 4.18 -18.20
N ALA A 75 16.40 3.41 -17.77
CA ALA A 75 16.20 2.37 -16.76
C ALA A 75 15.65 2.97 -15.45
N ASP A 76 16.20 4.08 -14.99
CA ASP A 76 15.74 4.78 -13.79
C ASP A 76 14.30 5.27 -13.93
N GLN A 77 13.95 5.83 -15.11
CA GLN A 77 12.59 6.26 -15.39
C GLN A 77 11.61 5.07 -15.46
N MET A 78 12.02 3.96 -16.07
CA MET A 78 11.22 2.74 -16.10
C MET A 78 10.96 2.19 -14.70
N ILE A 79 11.98 2.14 -13.85
CA ILE A 79 11.84 1.72 -12.45
C ILE A 79 10.87 2.63 -11.71
N LEU A 80 10.99 3.96 -11.89
CA LEU A 80 10.11 4.93 -11.25
C LEU A 80 8.65 4.74 -11.65
N GLU A 81 8.38 4.61 -12.96
CA GLU A 81 7.01 4.41 -13.46
C GLU A 81 6.44 3.04 -13.06
N THR A 82 7.27 1.99 -13.05
CA THR A 82 6.86 0.67 -12.56
C THR A 82 6.47 0.71 -11.09
N ARG A 83 7.24 1.42 -10.25
CA ARG A 83 6.91 1.61 -8.83
C ARG A 83 5.60 2.37 -8.63
N LYS A 84 5.38 3.48 -9.35
CA LYS A 84 4.13 4.24 -9.28
C LYS A 84 2.93 3.38 -9.68
N TYR A 85 3.08 2.59 -10.73
CA TYR A 85 2.03 1.71 -11.21
C TYR A 85 1.75 0.58 -10.21
N ALA A 86 2.77 -0.06 -9.65
CA ALA A 86 2.64 -1.06 -8.62
C ALA A 86 1.92 -0.51 -7.37
N GLU A 87 2.29 0.69 -6.92
CA GLU A 87 1.61 1.37 -5.80
C GLU A 87 0.13 1.65 -6.12
N SER A 88 -0.18 2.06 -7.35
CA SER A 88 -1.56 2.29 -7.80
C SER A 88 -2.39 0.99 -7.78
N ILE A 89 -1.80 -0.12 -8.23
CA ILE A 89 -2.46 -1.43 -8.21
C ILE A 89 -2.74 -1.87 -6.78
N LEU A 90 -1.75 -1.77 -5.88
CA LEU A 90 -1.93 -2.10 -4.47
C LEU A 90 -3.05 -1.27 -3.85
N GLY A 91 -3.07 0.04 -4.07
CA GLY A 91 -4.13 0.91 -3.58
C GLY A 91 -5.51 0.52 -4.10
N THR A 92 -5.62 0.21 -5.39
CA THR A 92 -6.88 -0.21 -6.01
C THR A 92 -7.37 -1.55 -5.44
N GLN A 93 -6.47 -2.50 -5.23
CA GLN A 93 -6.80 -3.79 -4.65
C GLN A 93 -7.19 -3.67 -3.18
N ILE A 94 -6.52 -2.83 -2.38
CA ILE A 94 -6.93 -2.53 -0.99
C ILE A 94 -8.36 -2.01 -0.99
N ILE A 95 -8.66 -0.99 -1.80
CA ILE A 95 -10.01 -0.40 -1.88
C ILE A 95 -11.06 -1.44 -2.27
N SER A 96 -10.75 -2.33 -3.21
CA SER A 96 -11.68 -3.36 -3.68
C SER A 96 -12.00 -4.38 -2.59
N GLN A 97 -11.09 -4.64 -1.66
CA GLN A 97 -11.28 -5.57 -0.56
C GLN A 97 -11.95 -4.93 0.67
N LEU A 98 -11.94 -3.61 0.78
CA LEU A 98 -12.64 -2.88 1.84
C LEU A 98 -14.14 -2.80 1.53
N THR A 99 -14.81 -3.93 1.53
CA THR A 99 -16.25 -4.06 1.28
C THR A 99 -16.94 -4.79 2.42
N THR A 100 -18.22 -4.52 2.59
CA THR A 100 -19.04 -5.22 3.61
C THR A 100 -19.14 -6.74 3.33
N ALA A 101 -19.03 -7.16 2.07
CA ALA A 101 -18.99 -8.58 1.71
C ALA A 101 -17.74 -9.29 2.27
N ASN A 102 -16.66 -8.56 2.46
CA ASN A 102 -15.42 -9.07 3.05
C ASN A 102 -15.32 -8.80 4.57
N GLY A 103 -16.44 -8.44 5.22
CA GLY A 103 -16.49 -8.20 6.65
C GLY A 103 -15.94 -6.84 7.06
N ALA A 104 -15.61 -5.94 6.13
CA ALA A 104 -15.23 -4.58 6.46
C ALA A 104 -16.42 -3.87 7.11
N ALA A 105 -16.25 -3.34 8.31
CA ALA A 105 -17.30 -2.58 8.96
C ALA A 105 -17.51 -1.23 8.24
N ALA A 106 -18.72 -0.72 8.36
CA ALA A 106 -19.04 0.61 7.85
C ALA A 106 -18.28 1.66 8.69
N GLY A 107 -17.24 2.23 8.11
CA GLY A 107 -16.56 3.39 8.69
C GLY A 107 -17.45 4.62 8.75
N PRO A 108 -16.95 5.72 9.35
CA PRO A 108 -17.72 6.97 9.46
C PRO A 108 -18.10 7.49 8.08
N THR A 109 -19.40 7.74 7.89
CA THR A 109 -19.95 8.21 6.61
C THR A 109 -19.57 9.67 6.32
N GLY A 110 -19.52 10.03 5.03
CA GLY A 110 -19.29 11.39 4.54
C GLY A 110 -17.83 11.71 4.21
N ALA A 111 -17.61 12.87 3.62
CA ALA A 111 -16.30 13.30 3.16
C ALA A 111 -15.34 13.63 4.32
N TRP A 112 -14.08 13.32 4.14
CA TRP A 112 -12.99 13.76 5.03
C TRP A 112 -12.65 15.21 4.68
N THR A 113 -12.58 16.06 5.70
CA THR A 113 -12.26 17.47 5.57
C THR A 113 -11.24 17.88 6.63
N SER A 114 -10.62 19.04 6.45
CA SER A 114 -9.72 19.61 7.45
C SER A 114 -10.38 19.95 8.81
N ALA A 115 -11.72 19.93 8.88
CA ALA A 115 -12.43 20.22 10.10
C ALA A 115 -12.89 18.96 10.88
N ASN A 116 -12.97 17.79 10.22
CA ASN A 116 -13.56 16.59 10.81
C ASN A 116 -12.68 15.33 10.74
N SER A 117 -11.53 15.43 10.13
CA SER A 117 -10.69 14.24 9.84
C SER A 117 -10.13 13.57 11.09
N TYR A 118 -9.87 14.31 12.15
CA TYR A 118 -9.46 13.75 13.43
C TYR A 118 -10.59 12.94 14.08
N ASP A 119 -11.79 13.51 14.17
CA ASP A 119 -12.96 12.85 14.75
C ASP A 119 -13.32 11.58 13.98
N LYS A 120 -13.18 11.62 12.64
CA LYS A 120 -13.39 10.43 11.80
C LYS A 120 -12.34 9.38 12.00
N ALA A 121 -11.08 9.76 12.16
CA ALA A 121 -10.01 8.82 12.46
C ALA A 121 -10.26 8.11 13.80
N ILE A 122 -10.64 8.86 14.84
CA ILE A 122 -11.02 8.28 16.14
C ILE A 122 -12.24 7.38 16.00
N ALA A 123 -13.30 7.81 15.32
CA ALA A 123 -14.49 7.00 15.10
C ALA A 123 -14.18 5.69 14.32
N THR A 124 -13.20 5.72 13.40
CA THR A 124 -12.75 4.52 12.72
C THR A 124 -12.04 3.56 13.67
N ILE A 125 -11.23 4.08 14.59
CA ILE A 125 -10.51 3.28 15.60
C ILE A 125 -11.50 2.70 16.63
N ASP A 126 -12.46 3.49 17.08
CA ASP A 126 -13.48 3.08 18.05
C ASP A 126 -14.43 2.01 17.48
N ALA A 127 -14.58 1.97 16.16
CA ALA A 127 -15.35 0.94 15.48
C ALA A 127 -14.63 -0.42 15.43
N LEU A 128 -13.31 -0.48 15.72
CA LEU A 128 -12.58 -1.74 15.79
C LEU A 128 -13.04 -2.59 16.98
N PRO A 129 -13.12 -3.93 16.84
CA PRO A 129 -13.33 -4.83 17.97
C PRO A 129 -12.27 -4.62 19.05
N LEU A 130 -12.66 -4.68 20.32
CA LEU A 130 -11.76 -4.43 21.45
C LEU A 130 -10.48 -5.29 21.42
N ALA A 131 -10.60 -6.53 20.97
CA ALA A 131 -9.47 -7.45 20.84
C ALA A 131 -8.42 -7.00 19.81
N VAL A 132 -8.83 -6.16 18.83
CA VAL A 132 -7.95 -5.58 17.82
C VAL A 132 -7.48 -4.20 18.26
N ALA A 133 -8.38 -3.38 18.80
CA ALA A 133 -8.08 -2.02 19.25
C ALA A 133 -6.98 -1.95 20.33
N SER A 134 -6.82 -3.02 21.13
CA SER A 134 -5.77 -3.12 22.16
C SER A 134 -4.38 -3.48 21.62
N ARG A 135 -4.22 -3.69 20.30
CA ARG A 135 -2.93 -4.09 19.70
C ARG A 135 -2.03 -2.89 19.43
N ASP A 136 -0.72 -3.12 19.54
CA ASP A 136 0.29 -2.08 19.30
C ASP A 136 0.70 -1.97 17.80
N ASP A 137 0.28 -2.92 16.95
CA ASP A 137 0.66 -3.01 15.55
C ASP A 137 -0.39 -2.43 14.59
N LEU A 138 -1.28 -1.58 15.11
CA LEU A 138 -2.33 -0.96 14.31
C LEU A 138 -1.77 0.10 13.35
N THR A 139 -2.21 0.00 12.11
CA THR A 139 -1.90 0.97 11.06
C THR A 139 -3.16 1.46 10.38
N MET A 140 -3.16 2.74 10.04
CA MET A 140 -4.23 3.35 9.25
C MET A 140 -3.65 3.81 7.92
N LEU A 141 -4.07 3.18 6.81
CA LEU A 141 -3.66 3.56 5.47
C LEU A 141 -4.73 4.47 4.87
N MET A 142 -4.31 5.61 4.35
CA MET A 142 -5.21 6.61 3.78
C MET A 142 -4.57 7.29 2.57
N SER A 143 -5.39 7.96 1.74
CA SER A 143 -4.89 8.75 0.62
C SER A 143 -4.09 9.96 1.10
N TYR A 144 -3.19 10.48 0.27
CA TYR A 144 -2.44 11.71 0.58
C TYR A 144 -3.35 12.90 0.88
N ALA A 145 -4.48 13.03 0.19
CA ALA A 145 -5.43 14.10 0.42
C ALA A 145 -6.06 14.00 1.82
N THR A 146 -6.52 12.81 2.20
CA THR A 146 -7.10 12.54 3.52
C THR A 146 -6.06 12.74 4.62
N PHE A 147 -4.83 12.31 4.39
CA PHE A 147 -3.72 12.49 5.33
C PHE A 147 -3.40 13.98 5.58
N ARG A 148 -3.39 14.80 4.52
CA ARG A 148 -3.21 16.25 4.67
C ARG A 148 -4.35 16.90 5.44
N PHE A 149 -5.61 16.47 5.24
CA PHE A 149 -6.72 16.94 6.05
C PHE A 149 -6.54 16.58 7.52
N LEU A 150 -6.08 15.36 7.80
CA LEU A 150 -5.79 14.92 9.17
C LEU A 150 -4.68 15.78 9.81
N GLN A 151 -3.59 16.04 9.10
CA GLN A 151 -2.52 16.92 9.58
C GLN A 151 -3.03 18.31 9.91
N THR A 152 -3.79 18.90 8.99
CA THR A 152 -4.36 20.26 9.18
C THR A 152 -5.30 20.30 10.37
N ASN A 153 -6.13 19.28 10.55
CA ASN A 153 -7.08 19.20 11.66
C ASN A 153 -6.36 19.03 13.01
N ILE A 154 -5.34 18.16 13.09
CA ILE A 154 -4.51 17.99 14.30
C ILE A 154 -3.85 19.32 14.70
N VAL A 155 -3.32 20.06 13.73
CA VAL A 155 -2.73 21.39 13.98
C VAL A 155 -3.78 22.39 14.44
N SER A 156 -4.97 22.43 13.80
CA SER A 156 -6.05 23.36 14.16
C SER A 156 -6.60 23.10 15.56
N LEU A 157 -6.64 21.84 15.98
CA LEU A 157 -7.05 21.43 17.32
C LEU A 157 -5.91 21.56 18.39
N ASN A 158 -4.72 22.01 17.98
CA ASN A 158 -3.55 22.14 18.86
C ASN A 158 -3.10 20.83 19.50
N LEU A 159 -3.31 19.69 18.81
CA LEU A 159 -2.98 18.35 19.30
C LEU A 159 -1.59 17.87 18.91
N TYR A 160 -0.80 18.67 18.18
CA TYR A 160 0.53 18.30 17.70
C TYR A 160 1.55 18.07 18.82
N HIS A 161 1.32 18.60 20.02
CA HIS A 161 2.18 18.37 21.18
C HIS A 161 2.11 16.95 21.73
N TYR A 162 1.08 16.18 21.39
CA TYR A 162 0.88 14.82 21.87
C TYR A 162 1.43 13.74 20.93
N SER A 163 1.91 14.12 19.77
CA SER A 163 2.49 13.16 18.82
C SER A 163 3.98 12.93 19.14
N THR A 164 4.27 11.97 20.01
CA THR A 164 5.64 11.59 20.41
C THR A 164 6.41 10.80 19.34
N GLY A 165 5.86 10.63 18.15
CA GLY A 165 6.41 9.75 17.11
C GLY A 165 6.48 10.35 15.72
N GLN A 166 6.80 11.64 15.56
CA GLN A 166 7.14 12.15 14.24
C GLN A 166 8.46 11.54 13.77
N THR A 167 8.38 10.46 13.04
CA THR A 167 9.49 10.01 12.21
C THR A 167 9.54 10.93 11.00
N THR A 168 10.36 11.95 11.05
CA THR A 168 10.76 12.75 9.89
C THR A 168 11.56 11.84 8.96
N GLY A 169 10.85 11.04 8.17
CA GLY A 169 11.44 10.28 7.08
C GLY A 169 11.69 11.21 5.90
N THR A 170 12.92 11.37 5.52
CA THR A 170 13.32 11.94 4.23
C THR A 170 12.93 10.91 3.14
N GLY A 171 11.72 11.01 2.61
CA GLY A 171 11.25 10.11 1.56
C GLY A 171 9.73 9.93 1.61
N LEU A 172 9.17 9.22 0.67
CA LEU A 172 7.75 8.92 0.42
C LEU A 172 6.94 8.30 1.59
N GLY A 173 7.29 8.55 2.86
CA GLY A 173 6.70 7.88 4.00
C GLY A 173 6.63 8.76 5.26
N GLN A 174 6.05 9.94 5.17
CA GLN A 174 5.66 10.64 6.38
C GLN A 174 4.53 9.84 7.05
N SER A 175 4.70 9.48 8.30
CA SER A 175 3.66 8.82 9.09
C SER A 175 3.42 9.62 10.37
N ILE A 176 2.18 9.65 10.83
CA ILE A 176 1.79 10.34 12.07
C ILE A 176 1.13 9.33 12.99
N ILE A 177 1.48 9.36 14.27
CA ILE A 177 0.69 8.68 15.30
C ILE A 177 -0.51 9.57 15.62
N ILE A 178 -1.72 9.04 15.54
CA ILE A 178 -2.93 9.77 15.84
C ILE A 178 -2.95 10.11 17.34
N PRO A 179 -3.03 11.41 17.72
CA PRO A 179 -3.01 11.82 19.12
C PRO A 179 -4.06 11.10 19.96
N GLY A 180 -3.66 10.65 21.15
CA GLY A 180 -4.54 9.89 22.05
C GLY A 180 -4.69 8.40 21.70
N THR A 181 -4.01 7.90 20.68
CA THR A 181 -4.01 6.50 20.25
C THR A 181 -2.61 5.99 19.98
N ASN A 182 -2.48 4.66 19.80
CA ASN A 182 -1.25 4.01 19.32
C ASN A 182 -1.25 3.76 17.80
N VAL A 183 -2.27 4.23 17.08
CA VAL A 183 -2.46 3.96 15.65
C VAL A 183 -1.59 4.87 14.81
N LYS A 184 -0.84 4.26 13.90
CA LYS A 184 0.03 4.95 12.95
C LYS A 184 -0.70 5.19 11.63
N ALA A 185 -0.95 6.47 11.30
CA ALA A 185 -1.48 6.87 10.00
C ALA A 185 -0.36 6.97 8.97
N ILE A 186 -0.55 6.32 7.82
CA ILE A 186 0.42 6.26 6.72
C ILE A 186 -0.28 6.67 5.43
N PRO A 187 0.23 7.70 4.72
CA PRO A 187 -0.29 8.05 3.42
C PRO A 187 0.19 7.07 2.36
N VAL A 188 -0.71 6.64 1.49
CA VAL A 188 -0.43 5.73 0.37
C VAL A 188 -0.86 6.39 -0.93
N GLY A 189 0.09 6.59 -1.86
CA GLY A 189 -0.18 7.25 -3.14
C GLY A 189 -1.15 6.46 -4.02
N GLY A 190 -1.07 5.15 -3.96
CA GLY A 190 -1.94 4.27 -4.72
C GLY A 190 -3.44 4.36 -4.37
N LEU A 191 -3.80 4.90 -3.19
CA LEU A 191 -5.19 5.16 -2.84
C LEU A 191 -5.77 6.38 -3.60
N GLY A 192 -4.96 7.15 -4.29
CA GLY A 192 -5.39 8.27 -5.15
C GLY A 192 -6.22 9.30 -4.38
N THR A 193 -7.45 9.53 -4.85
CA THR A 193 -8.44 10.42 -4.22
C THR A 193 -9.48 9.67 -3.39
N SER A 194 -9.27 8.39 -3.11
CA SER A 194 -10.21 7.59 -2.33
C SER A 194 -10.39 8.15 -0.93
N VAL A 195 -11.64 8.18 -0.49
CA VAL A 195 -12.03 8.52 0.89
C VAL A 195 -12.03 7.28 1.80
N LYS A 196 -11.83 6.09 1.23
CA LYS A 196 -11.74 4.86 2.01
C LYS A 196 -10.40 4.79 2.72
N VAL A 197 -10.45 4.30 3.95
CA VAL A 197 -9.32 4.17 4.84
C VAL A 197 -9.27 2.72 5.31
N TYR A 198 -8.08 2.12 5.28
CA TYR A 198 -7.84 0.84 5.94
C TYR A 198 -7.38 1.13 7.37
N CYS A 199 -7.99 0.51 8.36
CA CYS A 199 -7.53 0.55 9.75
C CYS A 199 -7.49 -0.88 10.30
N GLY A 200 -6.31 -1.34 10.69
CA GLY A 200 -6.13 -2.68 11.20
C GLY A 200 -4.66 -3.04 11.43
N PRO A 201 -4.39 -4.26 11.91
CA PRO A 201 -3.02 -4.73 12.08
C PRO A 201 -2.28 -4.84 10.74
N ALA A 202 -1.06 -4.31 10.68
CA ALA A 202 -0.25 -4.36 9.46
C ALA A 202 0.00 -5.80 8.95
N LYS A 203 0.06 -6.76 9.87
CA LYS A 203 0.30 -8.18 9.57
C LYS A 203 -0.87 -8.88 8.88
N HIS A 204 -2.05 -8.30 8.91
CA HIS A 204 -3.22 -8.87 8.22
C HIS A 204 -3.24 -8.56 6.73
N MET A 205 -2.37 -7.68 6.28
CA MET A 205 -2.20 -7.36 4.86
C MET A 205 -1.07 -8.21 4.28
N ILE A 206 -1.40 -9.08 3.35
CA ILE A 206 -0.43 -9.92 2.64
C ILE A 206 -0.27 -9.40 1.22
N VAL A 207 0.95 -9.08 0.87
CA VAL A 207 1.33 -8.78 -0.51
C VAL A 207 1.94 -10.04 -1.11
N VAL A 208 1.35 -10.53 -2.18
CA VAL A 208 1.85 -11.64 -2.97
C VAL A 208 2.54 -11.07 -4.19
N CYS A 209 3.83 -11.35 -4.33
CA CYS A 209 4.60 -11.04 -5.53
C CYS A 209 4.94 -12.35 -6.26
N GLY A 210 5.24 -12.27 -7.54
CA GLY A 210 5.79 -13.40 -8.28
C GLY A 210 7.14 -13.87 -7.71
N LEU A 211 7.64 -14.97 -8.25
CA LEU A 211 8.99 -15.43 -7.92
C LEU A 211 9.99 -14.30 -8.19
N VAL A 212 11.08 -14.27 -7.41
CA VAL A 212 12.11 -13.21 -7.45
C VAL A 212 12.62 -12.97 -8.88
N ASP A 213 12.70 -14.02 -9.70
CA ASP A 213 13.10 -13.94 -11.10
C ASP A 213 11.99 -13.40 -12.04
N ASP A 214 10.73 -13.39 -11.59
CA ASP A 214 9.57 -12.91 -12.38
C ASP A 214 9.21 -11.44 -12.07
N THR A 215 9.71 -10.89 -10.96
CA THR A 215 9.34 -9.55 -10.49
C THR A 215 10.14 -8.41 -11.11
N GLU A 216 11.28 -8.72 -11.74
CA GLU A 216 12.21 -7.71 -12.26
C GLU A 216 12.66 -7.97 -13.71
N ARG A 217 11.80 -8.52 -14.55
CA ARG A 217 12.12 -8.63 -15.97
C ARG A 217 11.99 -7.29 -16.68
N ILE A 218 13.06 -6.51 -16.62
CA ILE A 218 13.24 -5.38 -17.53
C ILE A 218 14.14 -5.88 -18.65
N GLN A 219 13.60 -5.92 -19.87
CA GLN A 219 14.34 -6.32 -21.06
C GLN A 219 14.27 -5.20 -22.09
N GLY A 220 15.40 -4.86 -22.66
CA GLY A 220 15.51 -3.94 -23.76
C GLY A 220 16.20 -4.62 -24.94
N TRP A 221 15.69 -4.43 -26.14
CA TRP A 221 16.33 -4.91 -27.37
C TRP A 221 16.12 -3.96 -28.54
N TRP A 222 17.04 -4.02 -29.46
CA TRP A 222 16.96 -3.27 -30.72
C TRP A 222 16.10 -4.01 -31.74
N SER A 223 15.07 -3.36 -32.27
CA SER A 223 14.25 -3.85 -33.38
C SER A 223 14.76 -3.29 -34.69
N ARG A 224 15.32 -4.16 -35.55
CA ARG A 224 15.84 -3.75 -36.87
C ARG A 224 14.73 -3.35 -37.83
N ASP A 225 13.58 -3.99 -37.73
CA ASP A 225 12.48 -3.79 -38.67
C ASP A 225 11.86 -2.39 -38.56
N ASN A 226 11.78 -1.85 -37.32
CA ASN A 226 11.16 -0.57 -37.04
C ASN A 226 12.17 0.52 -36.63
N GLN A 227 13.45 0.21 -36.57
CA GLN A 227 14.52 1.12 -36.11
C GLN A 227 14.21 1.77 -34.77
N GLU A 228 13.75 0.97 -33.82
CA GLU A 228 13.34 1.39 -32.48
C GLU A 228 13.97 0.52 -31.39
N ILE A 229 14.20 1.12 -30.23
CA ILE A 229 14.53 0.40 -29.00
C ILE A 229 13.22 -0.02 -28.37
N ARG A 230 13.01 -1.32 -28.17
CA ARG A 230 11.85 -1.88 -27.47
C ARG A 230 12.24 -2.28 -26.06
N MET A 231 11.40 -1.90 -25.13
CA MET A 231 11.56 -2.24 -23.71
C MET A 231 10.29 -2.88 -23.21
N ILE A 232 10.45 -3.88 -22.36
CA ILE A 232 9.37 -4.55 -21.64
C ILE A 232 9.72 -4.65 -20.17
N SER A 233 8.77 -4.34 -19.33
CA SER A 233 8.81 -4.62 -17.89
C SER A 233 7.62 -5.49 -17.53
N GLU A 234 7.86 -6.63 -16.90
CA GLU A 234 6.81 -7.56 -16.46
C GLU A 234 6.97 -7.81 -14.97
N PHE A 235 5.85 -7.76 -14.27
CA PHE A 235 5.80 -8.12 -12.85
C PHE A 235 4.44 -8.74 -12.51
N SER A 236 4.39 -9.48 -11.41
CA SER A 236 3.14 -10.02 -10.91
C SER A 236 2.94 -9.63 -9.46
N MET A 237 1.73 -9.23 -9.11
CA MET A 237 1.40 -8.72 -7.81
C MET A 237 -0.06 -8.97 -7.44
N GLY A 238 -0.30 -9.22 -6.17
CA GLY A 238 -1.63 -9.33 -5.59
C GLY A 238 -1.60 -8.92 -4.13
N ILE A 239 -2.73 -8.44 -3.61
CA ILE A 239 -2.90 -8.15 -2.19
C ILE A 239 -4.10 -8.91 -1.64
N GLY A 240 -3.95 -9.43 -0.43
CA GLY A 240 -5.00 -10.07 0.34
C GLY A 240 -5.08 -9.51 1.73
N ILE A 241 -6.29 -9.37 2.25
CA ILE A 241 -6.53 -9.00 3.63
C ILE A 241 -7.00 -10.24 4.38
N ILE A 242 -6.22 -10.68 5.37
CA ILE A 242 -6.56 -11.80 6.23
C ILE A 242 -7.46 -11.29 7.35
N ALA A 243 -8.47 -12.08 7.70
CA ALA A 243 -9.40 -11.73 8.78
C ALA A 243 -10.04 -10.35 8.54
N SER A 244 -10.76 -10.24 7.43
CA SER A 244 -11.43 -9.01 6.98
C SER A 244 -12.45 -8.48 8.01
N GLU A 245 -12.94 -9.33 8.90
CA GLU A 245 -13.81 -8.93 10.01
C GLU A 245 -13.15 -7.98 11.03
N PHE A 246 -11.83 -7.84 10.97
CA PHE A 246 -11.06 -6.92 11.83
C PHE A 246 -10.55 -5.68 11.09
N VAL A 247 -11.04 -5.44 9.89
CA VAL A 247 -10.61 -4.34 9.02
C VAL A 247 -11.74 -3.34 8.86
N TYR A 248 -11.42 -2.06 9.02
CA TYR A 248 -12.36 -0.94 8.88
C TYR A 248 -11.86 0.10 7.89
#